data_ad3c2e9bcdbfc229258b09394094ea65
#
_entry.id   ad3c2e9bcdbfc229258b09394094ea65
#
_cell.length_a   1.000
_cell.length_b   1.000
_cell.length_c   1.000
_cell.angle_alpha   90.00
_cell.angle_beta   90.00
_cell.angle_gamma   90.00
#
_symmetry.space_group_name_H-M   'P 1'
#
loop_
_entity.id
_entity.type
_entity.pdbx_description
1 polymer ?
#
loop_
_entity_poly.entity_id
_entity_poly.type
_entity_poly.pdbx_seq_one_letter_code
_entity_poly.pdbx_strand_id
1 'polypeptide(L)'
;MAEPNIIRFESVTKTYEDGLTVLKHIDFEIERGKFYTLLGPSGCGKTTILRMIAGFMEPTGGSIYLDGRVINKVPPEKRQVNTVFQDYALFPHLNVFENVAFGLRIKKLKKDVIAAKVTEALNMVNLDGYENRAITEMSGGQRQRVAIARAIVNEPEVLLLDEPLSALDLKLRTEMQYVLRELQQRLGITFIFVTHDQEEALAMSDYIFVMNEGRIEQSGTPNDIYDEPINRFVADFIGESNIVPGVMIEDYLVEFNGKRFECVDAGLRPNEPIEIVVRPEDLEITTHEAGKLKVKVDSQLFRGVHYEISCYDESGQEWLVHSTKRAEVGAQIGLTFDPEAIHVMRFGETEEEFDRRLEAYEEDEETEVGSHER
;
A
#
# COMPACT_ATOMS: atom_id res chain seq x y z
N MET A 1 -20.45 -21.96 -7.67
CA MET A 1 -19.06 -21.60 -7.37
C MET A 1 -19.14 -20.28 -6.63
N ALA A 2 -18.34 -20.05 -5.57
CA ALA A 2 -18.26 -18.76 -4.92
C ALA A 2 -17.70 -17.75 -5.95
N GLU A 3 -18.16 -16.48 -5.92
CA GLU A 3 -17.55 -15.43 -6.71
C GLU A 3 -16.08 -15.28 -6.32
N PRO A 4 -15.15 -15.06 -7.29
CA PRO A 4 -13.74 -14.88 -6.97
C PRO A 4 -13.54 -13.63 -6.09
N ASN A 5 -14.35 -12.60 -6.29
CA ASN A 5 -14.29 -11.35 -5.55
C ASN A 5 -15.20 -11.37 -4.33
N ILE A 6 -14.61 -11.15 -3.13
CA ILE A 6 -15.35 -11.09 -1.87
C ILE A 6 -16.04 -9.73 -1.69
N ILE A 7 -15.40 -8.64 -2.16
CA ILE A 7 -15.93 -7.28 -2.10
C ILE A 7 -15.84 -6.65 -3.49
N ARG A 8 -16.88 -5.89 -3.85
CA ARG A 8 -16.89 -5.08 -5.06
C ARG A 8 -17.60 -3.75 -4.79
N PHE A 9 -16.97 -2.68 -5.22
CA PHE A 9 -17.49 -1.31 -5.23
C PHE A 9 -17.85 -0.94 -6.65
N GLU A 10 -19.07 -0.42 -6.85
CA GLU A 10 -19.57 0.06 -8.15
C GLU A 10 -20.01 1.51 -8.00
N SER A 11 -19.25 2.42 -8.61
CA SER A 11 -19.47 3.87 -8.67
C SER A 11 -19.85 4.47 -7.30
N VAL A 12 -19.16 4.03 -6.25
CA VAL A 12 -19.48 4.41 -4.88
C VAL A 12 -19.06 5.85 -4.61
N THR A 13 -20.01 6.64 -4.11
CA THR A 13 -19.77 8.02 -3.68
C THR A 13 -20.13 8.21 -2.22
N LYS A 14 -19.46 9.16 -1.56
CA LYS A 14 -19.80 9.59 -0.20
C LYS A 14 -19.72 11.09 -0.07
N THR A 15 -20.86 11.70 0.18
CA THR A 15 -21.00 13.11 0.55
C THR A 15 -21.60 13.19 1.95
N TYR A 16 -21.01 13.97 2.84
CA TYR A 16 -21.52 14.22 4.18
C TYR A 16 -22.61 15.29 4.18
N GLU A 17 -23.33 15.45 5.30
CA GLU A 17 -24.46 16.40 5.44
C GLU A 17 -24.04 17.87 5.25
N ASP A 18 -22.79 18.21 5.54
CA ASP A 18 -22.20 19.53 5.31
C ASP A 18 -21.86 19.81 3.85
N GLY A 19 -22.10 18.84 2.93
CA GLY A 19 -21.82 18.94 1.51
C GLY A 19 -20.41 18.51 1.10
N LEU A 20 -19.55 18.10 2.05
CA LEU A 20 -18.21 17.61 1.74
C LEU A 20 -18.26 16.23 1.07
N THR A 21 -17.81 16.13 -0.18
CA THR A 21 -17.67 14.86 -0.88
C THR A 21 -16.29 14.27 -0.60
N VAL A 22 -16.28 13.15 0.14
CA VAL A 22 -15.05 12.47 0.54
C VAL A 22 -14.68 11.33 -0.41
N LEU A 23 -15.65 10.69 -1.09
CA LEU A 23 -15.40 9.67 -2.10
C LEU A 23 -16.09 10.04 -3.41
N LYS A 24 -15.34 9.99 -4.50
CA LYS A 24 -15.72 10.48 -5.84
C LYS A 24 -15.70 9.33 -6.84
N HIS A 25 -16.83 8.57 -6.95
CA HIS A 25 -16.95 7.42 -7.87
C HIS A 25 -15.80 6.42 -7.72
N ILE A 26 -15.87 5.65 -6.65
CA ILE A 26 -14.89 4.61 -6.34
C ILE A 26 -15.38 3.28 -6.92
N ASP A 27 -14.55 2.69 -7.76
CA ASP A 27 -14.72 1.37 -8.35
C ASP A 27 -13.49 0.53 -8.02
N PHE A 28 -13.67 -0.64 -7.42
CA PHE A 28 -12.62 -1.65 -7.21
C PHE A 28 -13.20 -2.99 -6.79
N GLU A 29 -12.37 -4.02 -6.89
CA GLU A 29 -12.69 -5.38 -6.49
C GLU A 29 -11.61 -5.93 -5.55
N ILE A 30 -12.02 -6.80 -4.63
CA ILE A 30 -11.13 -7.47 -3.67
C ILE A 30 -11.35 -8.98 -3.78
N GLU A 31 -10.30 -9.70 -4.13
CA GLU A 31 -10.31 -11.16 -4.20
C GLU A 31 -10.29 -11.79 -2.81
N ARG A 32 -10.79 -13.03 -2.74
CA ARG A 32 -10.77 -13.80 -1.50
C ARG A 32 -9.36 -14.22 -1.09
N GLY A 33 -9.11 -14.21 0.22
CA GLY A 33 -7.92 -14.82 0.81
C GLY A 33 -6.62 -14.06 0.57
N LYS A 34 -6.68 -12.80 0.14
CA LYS A 34 -5.52 -11.93 -0.05
C LYS A 34 -5.47 -10.80 0.98
N PHE A 35 -4.31 -10.16 1.07
CA PHE A 35 -4.04 -9.00 1.92
C PHE A 35 -4.06 -7.73 1.06
N TYR A 36 -5.10 -6.92 1.21
CA TYR A 36 -5.27 -5.64 0.51
C TYR A 36 -4.98 -4.46 1.42
N THR A 37 -4.32 -3.45 0.89
CA THR A 37 -4.08 -2.20 1.63
C THR A 37 -4.70 -1.01 0.91
N LEU A 38 -5.44 -0.19 1.67
CA LEU A 38 -5.83 1.15 1.29
C LEU A 38 -4.78 2.11 1.84
N LEU A 39 -3.95 2.67 0.97
CA LEU A 39 -2.82 3.54 1.30
C LEU A 39 -3.11 4.96 0.83
N GLY A 40 -2.67 5.98 1.55
CA GLY A 40 -2.84 7.38 1.13
C GLY A 40 -2.74 8.37 2.29
N PRO A 41 -2.70 9.67 2.02
CA PRO A 41 -2.63 10.71 3.05
C PRO A 41 -3.86 10.75 3.94
N SER A 42 -3.75 11.44 5.08
CA SER A 42 -4.87 11.63 5.98
C SER A 42 -6.02 12.38 5.30
N GLY A 43 -7.25 11.90 5.49
CA GLY A 43 -8.45 12.53 4.92
C GLY A 43 -8.81 12.11 3.49
N CYS A 44 -8.04 11.27 2.80
CA CYS A 44 -8.35 10.83 1.43
C CYS A 44 -9.51 9.84 1.31
N GLY A 45 -10.09 9.34 2.42
CA GLY A 45 -11.29 8.51 2.39
C GLY A 45 -11.13 7.05 2.82
N LYS A 46 -9.94 6.56 3.17
CA LYS A 46 -9.65 5.16 3.54
C LYS A 46 -10.56 4.62 4.65
N THR A 47 -10.56 5.26 5.80
CA THR A 47 -11.45 4.90 6.94
C THR A 47 -12.92 4.98 6.57
N THR A 48 -13.31 5.88 5.65
CA THR A 48 -14.69 5.96 5.13
C THR A 48 -15.07 4.71 4.36
N ILE A 49 -14.21 4.22 3.46
CA ILE A 49 -14.38 2.95 2.74
C ILE A 49 -14.51 1.80 3.75
N LEU A 50 -13.58 1.71 4.67
CA LEU A 50 -13.57 0.64 5.68
C LEU A 50 -14.86 0.66 6.53
N ARG A 51 -15.35 1.83 6.96
CA ARG A 51 -16.61 1.97 7.70
C ARG A 51 -17.84 1.59 6.88
N MET A 52 -17.83 1.83 5.57
CA MET A 52 -18.90 1.38 4.68
C MET A 52 -18.90 -0.13 4.52
N ILE A 53 -17.74 -0.79 4.38
CA ILE A 53 -17.64 -2.26 4.35
C ILE A 53 -18.11 -2.84 5.68
N ALA A 54 -17.73 -2.25 6.80
CA ALA A 54 -18.15 -2.67 8.14
C ALA A 54 -19.65 -2.46 8.43
N GLY A 55 -20.33 -1.57 7.67
CA GLY A 55 -21.74 -1.22 7.88
C GLY A 55 -22.00 -0.13 8.89
N PHE A 56 -20.97 0.61 9.31
CA PHE A 56 -21.11 1.78 10.18
C PHE A 56 -21.48 3.06 9.43
N MET A 57 -21.43 3.00 8.08
CA MET A 57 -21.76 4.13 7.22
C MET A 57 -22.39 3.63 5.92
N GLU A 58 -23.41 4.35 5.43
CA GLU A 58 -24.00 4.08 4.12
C GLU A 58 -23.36 4.96 3.04
N PRO A 59 -23.16 4.44 1.81
CA PRO A 59 -22.76 5.27 0.68
C PRO A 59 -23.87 6.26 0.32
N THR A 60 -23.51 7.39 -0.32
CA THR A 60 -24.49 8.35 -0.85
C THR A 60 -24.99 7.91 -2.21
N GLY A 61 -24.15 7.28 -3.02
CA GLY A 61 -24.48 6.71 -4.33
C GLY A 61 -23.66 5.45 -4.58
N GLY A 62 -24.03 4.71 -5.62
CA GLY A 62 -23.37 3.47 -5.99
C GLY A 62 -23.76 2.26 -5.14
N SER A 63 -23.10 1.14 -5.34
CA SER A 63 -23.38 -0.13 -4.69
C SER A 63 -22.12 -0.79 -4.15
N ILE A 64 -22.24 -1.37 -2.96
CA ILE A 64 -21.18 -2.17 -2.32
C ILE A 64 -21.70 -3.59 -2.21
N TYR A 65 -20.92 -4.53 -2.70
CA TYR A 65 -21.23 -5.95 -2.65
C TYR A 65 -20.29 -6.68 -1.70
N LEU A 66 -20.82 -7.62 -0.97
CA LEU A 66 -20.11 -8.63 -0.17
C LEU A 66 -20.63 -10.00 -0.58
N ASP A 67 -19.76 -10.86 -1.07
CA ASP A 67 -20.11 -12.19 -1.58
C ASP A 67 -21.29 -12.12 -2.59
N GLY A 68 -21.18 -11.24 -3.58
CA GLY A 68 -22.18 -11.01 -4.63
C GLY A 68 -23.50 -10.36 -4.17
N ARG A 69 -23.64 -9.98 -2.89
CA ARG A 69 -24.86 -9.39 -2.34
C ARG A 69 -24.66 -7.92 -1.99
N VAL A 70 -25.59 -7.07 -2.42
CA VAL A 70 -25.57 -5.65 -2.03
C VAL A 70 -25.72 -5.51 -0.52
N ILE A 71 -24.74 -4.79 0.09
CA ILE A 71 -24.68 -4.60 1.55
C ILE A 71 -24.96 -3.17 2.01
N ASN A 72 -25.30 -2.23 1.13
CA ASN A 72 -25.46 -0.81 1.46
C ASN A 72 -26.30 -0.58 2.75
N LYS A 73 -27.38 -1.33 2.94
CA LYS A 73 -28.31 -1.22 4.07
C LYS A 73 -28.29 -2.42 5.04
N VAL A 74 -27.30 -3.32 4.87
CA VAL A 74 -27.15 -4.45 5.77
C VAL A 74 -26.46 -3.97 7.04
N PRO A 75 -27.05 -4.16 8.25
CA PRO A 75 -26.42 -3.69 9.48
C PRO A 75 -25.16 -4.50 9.83
N PRO A 76 -24.22 -3.92 10.60
CA PRO A 76 -22.91 -4.51 10.89
C PRO A 76 -22.96 -5.95 11.42
N GLU A 77 -23.87 -6.23 12.36
CA GLU A 77 -23.99 -7.54 13.01
C GLU A 77 -24.46 -8.67 12.08
N LYS A 78 -24.91 -8.33 10.87
CA LYS A 78 -25.34 -9.31 9.85
C LYS A 78 -24.31 -9.50 8.73
N ARG A 79 -23.16 -8.80 8.80
CA ARG A 79 -22.06 -8.95 7.86
C ARG A 79 -21.03 -9.95 8.40
N GLN A 80 -20.46 -10.75 7.52
CA GLN A 80 -19.37 -11.68 7.92
C GLN A 80 -18.01 -10.95 7.90
N VAL A 81 -17.99 -9.78 8.52
CA VAL A 81 -16.85 -8.87 8.57
C VAL A 81 -16.59 -8.51 10.03
N ASN A 82 -15.35 -8.50 10.44
CA ASN A 82 -14.94 -7.98 11.75
C ASN A 82 -13.93 -6.86 11.60
N THR A 83 -13.94 -5.92 12.54
CA THR A 83 -13.07 -4.73 12.51
C THR A 83 -12.18 -4.67 13.75
N VAL A 84 -10.89 -4.40 13.54
CA VAL A 84 -9.95 -3.97 14.56
C VAL A 84 -9.79 -2.46 14.39
N PHE A 85 -10.18 -1.70 15.42
CA PHE A 85 -10.10 -0.24 15.42
C PHE A 85 -8.73 0.25 15.87
N GLN A 86 -8.37 1.47 15.52
CA GLN A 86 -7.12 2.12 15.86
C GLN A 86 -6.86 2.18 17.37
N ASP A 87 -7.90 2.39 18.19
CA ASP A 87 -7.85 2.40 19.67
C ASP A 87 -8.06 1.01 20.30
N TYR A 88 -8.09 -0.05 19.44
CA TYR A 88 -8.37 -1.44 19.80
C TYR A 88 -9.77 -1.70 20.36
N ALA A 89 -10.48 -0.72 20.85
CA ALA A 89 -11.83 -0.77 21.44
C ALA A 89 -12.03 -1.97 22.41
N LEU A 90 -11.02 -2.30 23.21
CA LEU A 90 -11.09 -3.37 24.22
C LEU A 90 -11.96 -2.93 25.41
N PHE A 91 -12.68 -3.89 25.99
CA PHE A 91 -13.47 -3.67 27.20
C PHE A 91 -12.53 -3.65 28.41
N PRO A 92 -12.29 -2.49 29.06
CA PRO A 92 -11.27 -2.37 30.09
C PRO A 92 -11.64 -3.07 31.41
N HIS A 93 -12.92 -3.34 31.63
CA HIS A 93 -13.48 -4.03 32.80
C HIS A 93 -13.50 -5.56 32.65
N LEU A 94 -13.17 -6.09 31.49
CA LEU A 94 -13.08 -7.50 31.18
C LEU A 94 -11.60 -7.94 31.10
N ASN A 95 -11.30 -9.18 31.46
CA ASN A 95 -9.99 -9.77 31.24
C ASN A 95 -9.79 -10.16 29.75
N VAL A 96 -8.61 -10.70 29.42
CA VAL A 96 -8.27 -11.11 28.04
C VAL A 96 -9.25 -12.16 27.51
N PHE A 97 -9.49 -13.23 28.29
CA PHE A 97 -10.44 -14.29 27.91
C PHE A 97 -11.84 -13.72 27.63
N GLU A 98 -12.33 -12.87 28.48
CA GLU A 98 -13.67 -12.31 28.38
C GLU A 98 -13.82 -11.36 27.19
N ASN A 99 -12.77 -10.58 26.87
CA ASN A 99 -12.72 -9.76 25.67
C ASN A 99 -12.84 -10.62 24.41
N VAL A 100 -12.03 -11.66 24.29
CA VAL A 100 -12.06 -12.57 23.13
C VAL A 100 -13.36 -13.37 23.06
N ALA A 101 -13.85 -13.87 24.20
CA ALA A 101 -15.09 -14.65 24.28
C ALA A 101 -16.37 -13.84 24.02
N PHE A 102 -16.31 -12.50 24.02
CA PHE A 102 -17.48 -11.64 24.01
C PHE A 102 -18.46 -11.94 22.86
N GLY A 103 -17.98 -11.98 21.63
CA GLY A 103 -18.80 -12.29 20.45
C GLY A 103 -19.40 -13.69 20.47
N LEU A 104 -18.63 -14.67 20.95
CA LEU A 104 -19.08 -16.07 21.06
C LEU A 104 -20.19 -16.22 22.11
N ARG A 105 -20.13 -15.44 23.20
CA ARG A 105 -21.20 -15.40 24.22
C ARG A 105 -22.50 -14.82 23.66
N ILE A 106 -22.41 -13.76 22.81
CA ILE A 106 -23.60 -13.20 22.13
C ILE A 106 -24.23 -14.27 21.21
N LYS A 107 -23.40 -15.05 20.49
CA LYS A 107 -23.85 -16.19 19.68
C LYS A 107 -24.38 -17.36 20.50
N LYS A 108 -24.35 -17.29 21.85
CA LYS A 108 -24.84 -18.30 22.81
C LYS A 108 -24.19 -19.69 22.62
N LEU A 109 -22.90 -19.73 22.26
CA LEU A 109 -22.17 -20.98 22.16
C LEU A 109 -21.98 -21.64 23.54
N LYS A 110 -21.75 -22.96 23.58
CA LYS A 110 -21.48 -23.70 24.81
C LYS A 110 -20.12 -23.28 25.41
N LYS A 111 -20.00 -23.32 26.74
CA LYS A 111 -18.81 -22.86 27.47
C LYS A 111 -17.53 -23.58 27.07
N ASP A 112 -17.62 -24.91 26.85
CA ASP A 112 -16.49 -25.72 26.38
C ASP A 112 -16.02 -25.33 24.98
N VAL A 113 -16.93 -25.04 24.05
CA VAL A 113 -16.64 -24.54 22.71
C VAL A 113 -16.01 -23.15 22.77
N ILE A 114 -16.55 -22.27 23.63
CA ILE A 114 -15.98 -20.92 23.83
C ILE A 114 -14.52 -21.02 24.33
N ALA A 115 -14.28 -21.88 25.36
CA ALA A 115 -12.95 -22.04 25.90
C ALA A 115 -11.94 -22.51 24.83
N ALA A 116 -12.29 -23.53 24.05
CA ALA A 116 -11.44 -24.06 23.00
C ALA A 116 -11.11 -22.98 21.93
N LYS A 117 -12.14 -22.27 21.42
CA LYS A 117 -11.95 -21.23 20.40
C LYS A 117 -11.13 -20.04 20.90
N VAL A 118 -11.33 -19.62 22.16
CA VAL A 118 -10.56 -18.54 22.77
C VAL A 118 -9.08 -18.93 22.92
N THR A 119 -8.80 -20.14 23.43
CA THR A 119 -7.44 -20.65 23.55
C THR A 119 -6.77 -20.71 22.18
N GLU A 120 -7.46 -21.22 21.16
CA GLU A 120 -6.93 -21.28 19.79
C GLU A 120 -6.63 -19.87 19.25
N ALA A 121 -7.55 -18.91 19.39
CA ALA A 121 -7.35 -17.54 18.92
C ALA A 121 -6.20 -16.83 19.66
N LEU A 122 -6.03 -17.06 20.97
CA LEU A 122 -4.90 -16.52 21.73
C LEU A 122 -3.57 -17.13 21.30
N ASN A 123 -3.52 -18.42 21.03
CA ASN A 123 -2.35 -19.11 20.50
C ASN A 123 -1.92 -18.55 19.15
N MET A 124 -2.89 -18.25 18.26
CA MET A 124 -2.63 -17.66 16.94
C MET A 124 -1.93 -16.31 17.02
N VAL A 125 -2.13 -15.54 18.09
CA VAL A 125 -1.53 -14.23 18.29
C VAL A 125 -0.41 -14.23 19.32
N ASN A 126 0.13 -15.40 19.70
CA ASN A 126 1.21 -15.59 20.68
C ASN A 126 0.89 -14.96 22.06
N LEU A 127 -0.31 -15.21 22.59
CA LEU A 127 -0.77 -14.81 23.93
C LEU A 127 -1.19 -15.98 24.81
N ASP A 128 -0.51 -17.12 24.70
CA ASP A 128 -0.73 -18.29 25.56
C ASP A 128 -0.52 -17.93 27.03
N GLY A 129 -1.43 -18.34 27.89
CA GLY A 129 -1.35 -18.11 29.34
C GLY A 129 -1.72 -16.70 29.79
N TYR A 130 -2.26 -15.86 28.89
CA TYR A 130 -2.67 -14.47 29.21
C TYR A 130 -4.17 -14.36 29.54
N GLU A 131 -4.92 -15.44 29.51
CA GLU A 131 -6.39 -15.48 29.59
C GLU A 131 -6.97 -14.67 30.76
N ASN A 132 -6.32 -14.78 31.92
CA ASN A 132 -6.81 -14.18 33.17
C ASN A 132 -6.27 -12.76 33.43
N ARG A 133 -5.38 -12.24 32.55
CA ARG A 133 -4.79 -10.89 32.78
C ARG A 133 -5.82 -9.81 32.52
N ALA A 134 -5.72 -8.72 33.31
CA ALA A 134 -6.48 -7.51 33.05
C ALA A 134 -5.91 -6.76 31.83
N ILE A 135 -6.78 -6.15 31.02
CA ILE A 135 -6.37 -5.37 29.85
C ILE A 135 -5.45 -4.20 30.24
N THR A 136 -5.67 -3.62 31.42
CA THR A 136 -4.88 -2.51 31.97
C THR A 136 -3.44 -2.87 32.29
N GLU A 137 -3.13 -4.15 32.46
CA GLU A 137 -1.78 -4.67 32.77
C GLU A 137 -0.98 -4.99 31.48
N MET A 138 -1.59 -4.82 30.31
CA MET A 138 -0.99 -5.20 29.04
C MET A 138 -0.31 -4.04 28.33
N SER A 139 0.79 -4.33 27.62
CA SER A 139 1.44 -3.37 26.72
C SER A 139 0.55 -3.03 25.51
N GLY A 140 0.89 -1.98 24.77
CA GLY A 140 0.18 -1.59 23.53
C GLY A 140 0.09 -2.74 22.51
N GLY A 141 1.21 -3.38 22.20
CA GLY A 141 1.24 -4.52 21.26
C GLY A 141 0.47 -5.75 21.79
N GLN A 142 0.49 -6.01 23.10
CA GLN A 142 -0.33 -7.08 23.68
C GLN A 142 -1.82 -6.77 23.58
N ARG A 143 -2.24 -5.53 23.85
CA ARG A 143 -3.64 -5.11 23.67
C ARG A 143 -4.10 -5.26 22.22
N GLN A 144 -3.26 -4.89 21.28
CA GLN A 144 -3.53 -5.08 19.86
C GLN A 144 -3.76 -6.57 19.51
N ARG A 145 -2.87 -7.45 19.96
CA ARG A 145 -3.01 -8.90 19.76
C ARG A 145 -4.32 -9.44 20.36
N VAL A 146 -4.75 -8.93 21.51
CA VAL A 146 -6.08 -9.29 22.08
C VAL A 146 -7.22 -8.80 21.18
N ALA A 147 -7.13 -7.59 20.62
CA ALA A 147 -8.14 -7.08 19.69
C ALA A 147 -8.22 -7.90 18.40
N ILE A 148 -7.08 -8.33 17.86
CA ILE A 148 -7.02 -9.24 16.72
C ILE A 148 -7.62 -10.59 17.08
N ALA A 149 -7.26 -11.22 18.22
CA ALA A 149 -7.83 -12.48 18.68
C ALA A 149 -9.36 -12.39 18.83
N ARG A 150 -9.87 -11.28 19.41
CA ARG A 150 -11.31 -11.01 19.52
C ARG A 150 -12.01 -10.91 18.15
N ALA A 151 -11.31 -10.39 17.15
CA ALA A 151 -11.86 -10.27 15.81
C ALA A 151 -11.89 -11.63 15.08
N ILE A 152 -10.79 -12.38 15.11
CA ILE A 152 -10.67 -13.65 14.37
C ILE A 152 -11.45 -14.81 15.00
N VAL A 153 -11.68 -14.80 16.31
CA VAL A 153 -12.40 -15.88 17.02
C VAL A 153 -13.82 -16.13 16.49
N ASN A 154 -14.40 -15.13 15.84
CA ASN A 154 -15.73 -15.20 15.22
C ASN A 154 -15.71 -15.82 13.82
N GLU A 155 -14.52 -16.16 13.28
CA GLU A 155 -14.31 -16.74 11.94
C GLU A 155 -14.95 -15.86 10.85
N PRO A 156 -14.51 -14.59 10.71
CA PRO A 156 -15.03 -13.71 9.66
C PRO A 156 -14.46 -14.11 8.29
N GLU A 157 -15.17 -13.78 7.21
CA GLU A 157 -14.62 -13.90 5.84
C GLU A 157 -13.67 -12.74 5.51
N VAL A 158 -13.90 -11.58 6.11
CA VAL A 158 -13.08 -10.37 5.92
C VAL A 158 -12.71 -9.77 7.27
N LEU A 159 -11.43 -9.49 7.46
CA LEU A 159 -10.90 -8.76 8.61
C LEU A 159 -10.48 -7.35 8.17
N LEU A 160 -11.10 -6.35 8.78
CA LEU A 160 -10.81 -4.94 8.56
C LEU A 160 -9.88 -4.43 9.65
N LEU A 161 -8.83 -3.72 9.25
CA LEU A 161 -7.79 -3.20 10.14
C LEU A 161 -7.63 -1.69 9.90
N ASP A 162 -8.11 -0.86 10.82
CA ASP A 162 -8.09 0.61 10.72
C ASP A 162 -6.87 1.17 11.46
N GLU A 163 -5.78 1.45 10.76
CA GLU A 163 -4.49 1.93 11.28
C GLU A 163 -3.99 1.20 12.54
N PRO A 164 -3.99 -0.13 12.58
CA PRO A 164 -3.77 -0.87 13.83
C PRO A 164 -2.34 -0.72 14.37
N LEU A 165 -1.36 -0.36 13.54
CA LEU A 165 0.07 -0.28 13.91
C LEU A 165 0.52 1.12 14.30
N SER A 166 -0.30 2.15 14.09
CA SER A 166 0.06 3.57 14.25
C SER A 166 0.52 3.95 15.68
N ALA A 167 0.03 3.25 16.71
CA ALA A 167 0.36 3.54 18.11
C ALA A 167 1.58 2.76 18.65
N LEU A 168 2.27 1.96 17.81
CA LEU A 168 3.39 1.13 18.19
C LEU A 168 4.74 1.79 17.89
N ASP A 169 5.74 1.50 18.73
CA ASP A 169 7.13 1.80 18.40
C ASP A 169 7.64 0.92 17.23
N LEU A 170 8.72 1.34 16.58
CA LEU A 170 9.25 0.72 15.37
C LEU A 170 9.48 -0.80 15.51
N LYS A 171 10.05 -1.24 16.64
CA LYS A 171 10.36 -2.67 16.85
C LYS A 171 9.08 -3.50 16.96
N LEU A 172 8.13 -3.04 17.76
CA LEU A 172 6.83 -3.72 17.91
C LEU A 172 6.03 -3.68 16.61
N ARG A 173 6.11 -2.58 15.85
CA ARG A 173 5.47 -2.44 14.56
C ARG A 173 5.96 -3.50 13.59
N THR A 174 7.27 -3.63 13.40
CA THR A 174 7.88 -4.66 12.55
C THR A 174 7.47 -6.07 12.98
N GLU A 175 7.52 -6.37 14.29
CA GLU A 175 7.06 -7.67 14.81
C GLU A 175 5.59 -7.94 14.48
N MET A 176 4.72 -6.93 14.59
CA MET A 176 3.29 -7.07 14.30
C MET A 176 2.99 -7.22 12.81
N GLN A 177 3.79 -6.62 11.92
CA GLN A 177 3.67 -6.85 10.46
C GLN A 177 3.84 -8.34 10.14
N TYR A 178 4.89 -8.98 10.68
CA TYR A 178 5.09 -10.43 10.51
C TYR A 178 3.91 -11.24 11.07
N VAL A 179 3.44 -10.91 12.29
CA VAL A 179 2.31 -11.61 12.91
C VAL A 179 1.03 -11.49 12.06
N LEU A 180 0.73 -10.30 11.53
CA LEU A 180 -0.46 -10.09 10.69
C LEU A 180 -0.36 -10.86 9.36
N ARG A 181 0.82 -10.86 8.73
CA ARG A 181 1.04 -11.57 7.47
C ARG A 181 0.94 -13.10 7.67
N GLU A 182 1.61 -13.65 8.70
CA GLU A 182 1.52 -15.07 9.06
C GLU A 182 0.08 -15.48 9.39
N LEU A 183 -0.62 -14.64 10.15
CA LEU A 183 -2.02 -14.89 10.54
C LEU A 183 -2.94 -14.94 9.31
N GLN A 184 -2.78 -14.02 8.36
CA GLN A 184 -3.56 -13.99 7.13
C GLN A 184 -3.32 -15.26 6.32
N GLN A 185 -2.07 -15.67 6.11
CA GLN A 185 -1.72 -16.89 5.38
C GLN A 185 -2.27 -18.14 6.06
N ARG A 186 -2.21 -18.21 7.40
CA ARG A 186 -2.71 -19.35 8.18
C ARG A 186 -4.24 -19.47 8.17
N LEU A 187 -4.94 -18.33 8.22
CA LEU A 187 -6.40 -18.31 8.24
C LEU A 187 -7.01 -18.41 6.84
N GLY A 188 -6.29 -17.94 5.79
CA GLY A 188 -6.79 -17.90 4.42
C GLY A 188 -7.99 -16.97 4.21
N ILE A 189 -8.24 -16.05 5.14
CA ILE A 189 -9.31 -15.04 5.03
C ILE A 189 -8.77 -13.76 4.39
N THR A 190 -9.68 -12.90 3.90
CA THR A 190 -9.31 -11.63 3.29
C THR A 190 -9.01 -10.58 4.36
N PHE A 191 -7.87 -9.91 4.25
CA PHE A 191 -7.52 -8.76 5.09
C PHE A 191 -7.66 -7.48 4.27
N ILE A 192 -8.27 -6.45 4.88
CA ILE A 192 -8.28 -5.08 4.35
C ILE A 192 -7.66 -4.18 5.39
N PHE A 193 -6.51 -3.67 5.08
CA PHE A 193 -5.66 -2.87 5.96
C PHE A 193 -5.69 -1.41 5.51
N VAL A 194 -5.83 -0.50 6.46
CA VAL A 194 -5.75 0.94 6.22
C VAL A 194 -4.50 1.47 6.90
N THR A 195 -3.68 2.17 6.16
CA THR A 195 -2.49 2.85 6.68
C THR A 195 -2.18 4.12 5.88
N HIS A 196 -1.34 4.96 6.43
CA HIS A 196 -0.67 6.06 5.75
C HIS A 196 0.86 5.82 5.66
N ASP A 197 1.32 4.68 6.17
CA ASP A 197 2.73 4.28 6.19
C ASP A 197 3.01 3.39 4.97
N GLN A 198 3.95 3.85 4.14
CA GLN A 198 4.32 3.20 2.89
C GLN A 198 5.03 1.87 3.14
N GLU A 199 5.94 1.83 4.14
CA GLU A 199 6.69 0.62 4.48
C GLU A 199 5.74 -0.51 4.91
N GLU A 200 4.68 -0.17 5.69
CA GLU A 200 3.66 -1.13 6.08
C GLU A 200 2.92 -1.72 4.87
N ALA A 201 2.51 -0.85 3.93
CA ALA A 201 1.80 -1.26 2.73
C ALA A 201 2.67 -2.16 1.84
N LEU A 202 3.90 -1.74 1.53
CA LEU A 202 4.83 -2.50 0.68
C LEU A 202 5.22 -3.85 1.30
N ALA A 203 5.41 -3.90 2.63
CA ALA A 203 5.87 -5.12 3.31
C ALA A 203 4.80 -6.20 3.46
N MET A 204 3.52 -5.83 3.56
CA MET A 204 2.47 -6.79 3.94
C MET A 204 1.47 -7.14 2.85
N SER A 205 1.30 -6.28 1.84
CA SER A 205 0.19 -6.40 0.90
C SER A 205 0.45 -7.42 -0.21
N ASP A 206 -0.61 -8.07 -0.67
CA ASP A 206 -0.64 -8.72 -1.98
C ASP A 206 -1.05 -7.71 -3.06
N TYR A 207 -1.84 -6.67 -2.66
CA TYR A 207 -2.33 -5.62 -3.57
C TYR A 207 -2.58 -4.32 -2.81
N ILE A 208 -2.25 -3.19 -3.41
CA ILE A 208 -2.36 -1.86 -2.81
C ILE A 208 -3.28 -0.99 -3.68
N PHE A 209 -4.17 -0.26 -3.03
CA PHE A 209 -4.92 0.86 -3.62
C PHE A 209 -4.34 2.16 -3.08
N VAL A 210 -3.67 2.94 -3.91
CA VAL A 210 -3.16 4.27 -3.55
C VAL A 210 -4.27 5.29 -3.73
N MET A 211 -4.66 5.92 -2.63
CA MET A 211 -5.78 6.86 -2.59
C MET A 211 -5.33 8.30 -2.42
N ASN A 212 -5.94 9.20 -3.17
CA ASN A 212 -5.77 10.63 -3.02
C ASN A 212 -7.09 11.36 -3.26
N GLU A 213 -7.40 12.39 -2.47
CA GLU A 213 -8.58 13.26 -2.62
C GLU A 213 -9.90 12.55 -2.96
N GLY A 214 -10.12 11.36 -2.39
CA GLY A 214 -11.35 10.59 -2.55
C GLY A 214 -11.42 9.79 -3.86
N ARG A 215 -10.29 9.51 -4.49
CA ARG A 215 -10.13 8.65 -5.68
C ARG A 215 -9.05 7.61 -5.42
N ILE A 216 -9.06 6.55 -6.20
CA ILE A 216 -7.91 5.66 -6.37
C ILE A 216 -7.07 6.28 -7.49
N GLU A 217 -5.80 6.54 -7.20
CA GLU A 217 -4.83 7.08 -8.17
C GLU A 217 -4.18 5.95 -8.95
N GLN A 218 -3.81 4.86 -8.25
CA GLN A 218 -3.20 3.67 -8.82
C GLN A 218 -3.51 2.46 -7.94
N SER A 219 -3.61 1.31 -8.57
CA SER A 219 -3.75 0.03 -7.88
C SER A 219 -2.83 -1.02 -8.50
N GLY A 220 -2.26 -1.91 -7.67
CA GLY A 220 -1.29 -2.90 -8.17
C GLY A 220 -0.66 -3.70 -7.04
N THR A 221 0.27 -4.57 -7.40
CA THR A 221 1.16 -5.23 -6.43
C THR A 221 2.10 -4.19 -5.81
N PRO A 222 2.75 -4.50 -4.67
CA PRO A 222 3.76 -3.60 -4.11
C PRO A 222 4.85 -3.19 -5.09
N ASN A 223 5.31 -4.12 -5.95
CA ASN A 223 6.33 -3.82 -6.95
C ASN A 223 5.81 -2.87 -8.03
N ASP A 224 4.62 -3.13 -8.59
CA ASP A 224 4.03 -2.26 -9.62
C ASP A 224 3.90 -0.81 -9.13
N ILE A 225 3.45 -0.64 -7.87
CA ILE A 225 3.27 0.70 -7.27
C ILE A 225 4.62 1.40 -7.01
N TYR A 226 5.68 0.64 -6.66
CA TYR A 226 6.98 1.21 -6.35
C TYR A 226 7.83 1.47 -7.60
N ASP A 227 7.88 0.49 -8.51
CA ASP A 227 8.76 0.51 -9.69
C ASP A 227 8.12 1.33 -10.83
N GLU A 228 6.78 1.24 -10.99
CA GLU A 228 6.03 1.83 -12.10
C GLU A 228 4.94 2.81 -11.64
N PRO A 229 5.28 3.89 -10.90
CA PRO A 229 4.29 4.90 -10.50
C PRO A 229 3.73 5.62 -11.73
N ILE A 230 2.40 5.71 -11.83
CA ILE A 230 1.75 6.34 -12.99
C ILE A 230 1.86 7.85 -13.03
N ASN A 231 2.11 8.49 -11.91
CA ASN A 231 2.22 9.95 -11.81
C ASN A 231 3.11 10.39 -10.66
N ARG A 232 3.45 11.68 -10.67
CA ARG A 232 4.30 12.30 -9.64
C ARG A 232 3.77 12.10 -8.22
N PHE A 233 2.45 12.14 -8.01
CA PHE A 233 1.88 11.95 -6.68
C PHE A 233 2.20 10.56 -6.13
N VAL A 234 1.99 9.52 -6.93
CA VAL A 234 2.28 8.13 -6.52
C VAL A 234 3.79 7.96 -6.30
N ALA A 235 4.63 8.45 -7.22
CA ALA A 235 6.08 8.37 -7.10
C ALA A 235 6.61 8.98 -5.80
N ASP A 236 6.19 10.21 -5.48
CA ASP A 236 6.61 10.95 -4.28
C ASP A 236 5.97 10.40 -3.00
N PHE A 237 4.74 9.84 -3.12
CA PHE A 237 4.03 9.34 -1.95
C PHE A 237 4.52 7.95 -1.52
N ILE A 238 4.97 7.09 -2.44
CA ILE A 238 5.41 5.71 -2.13
C ILE A 238 6.86 5.64 -1.64
N GLY A 239 7.69 6.57 -2.04
CA GLY A 239 9.10 6.62 -1.66
C GLY A 239 9.76 7.89 -2.12
N GLU A 240 10.97 8.13 -1.66
CA GLU A 240 11.78 9.24 -2.16
C GLU A 240 12.12 9.00 -3.64
N SER A 241 12.07 10.06 -4.44
CA SER A 241 12.26 9.96 -5.90
C SER A 241 12.99 11.16 -6.45
N ASN A 242 13.89 10.93 -7.41
CA ASN A 242 14.38 11.99 -8.28
C ASN A 242 13.44 12.09 -9.47
N ILE A 243 12.65 13.16 -9.55
CA ILE A 243 11.71 13.39 -10.65
C ILE A 243 12.19 14.58 -11.48
N VAL A 244 12.55 14.30 -12.71
CA VAL A 244 13.10 15.32 -13.63
C VAL A 244 12.27 15.39 -14.91
N PRO A 245 12.09 16.59 -15.50
CA PRO A 245 11.46 16.72 -16.79
C PRO A 245 12.35 16.16 -17.89
N GLY A 246 11.76 15.47 -18.86
CA GLY A 246 12.44 14.88 -19.98
C GLY A 246 11.58 14.83 -21.24
N VAL A 247 12.09 14.19 -22.25
CA VAL A 247 11.42 13.98 -23.53
C VAL A 247 11.68 12.52 -23.95
N MET A 248 10.63 11.81 -24.33
CA MET A 248 10.74 10.53 -25.00
C MET A 248 11.21 10.75 -26.42
N ILE A 249 12.41 10.33 -26.78
CA ILE A 249 12.94 10.52 -28.13
C ILE A 249 12.35 9.47 -29.09
N GLU A 250 12.40 8.23 -28.71
CA GLU A 250 11.81 7.03 -29.32
C GLU A 250 11.72 5.94 -28.25
N ASP A 251 11.09 4.84 -28.53
CA ASP A 251 11.01 3.71 -27.60
C ASP A 251 12.39 3.32 -27.10
N TYR A 252 12.50 3.09 -25.80
CA TYR A 252 13.75 2.77 -25.09
C TYR A 252 14.80 3.89 -25.05
N LEU A 253 14.46 5.15 -25.45
CA LEU A 253 15.40 6.25 -25.47
C LEU A 253 14.78 7.56 -24.99
N VAL A 254 15.27 8.06 -23.87
CA VAL A 254 14.84 9.34 -23.27
C VAL A 254 15.94 10.39 -23.31
N GLU A 255 15.55 11.68 -23.30
CA GLU A 255 16.46 12.78 -23.14
C GLU A 255 16.08 13.63 -21.91
N PHE A 256 17.02 13.80 -21.00
CA PHE A 256 16.92 14.74 -19.88
C PHE A 256 18.30 15.32 -19.54
N ASN A 257 18.32 16.50 -18.91
CA ASN A 257 19.56 17.24 -18.64
C ASN A 257 20.48 17.38 -19.87
N GLY A 258 19.90 17.50 -21.07
CA GLY A 258 20.62 17.64 -22.33
C GLY A 258 21.42 16.42 -22.77
N LYS A 259 21.12 15.24 -22.23
CA LYS A 259 21.77 13.97 -22.58
C LYS A 259 20.71 12.90 -22.85
N ARG A 260 21.06 11.95 -23.71
CA ARG A 260 20.23 10.79 -24.04
C ARG A 260 20.64 9.59 -23.20
N PHE A 261 19.64 8.85 -22.74
CA PHE A 261 19.80 7.65 -21.91
C PHE A 261 18.88 6.56 -22.43
N GLU A 262 19.38 5.34 -22.44
CA GLU A 262 18.57 4.16 -22.68
C GLU A 262 17.67 3.91 -21.44
N CYS A 263 16.43 3.48 -21.68
CA CYS A 263 15.44 3.07 -20.68
C CYS A 263 14.74 1.80 -21.16
N VAL A 264 13.79 1.31 -20.38
CA VAL A 264 12.99 0.12 -20.72
C VAL A 264 11.56 0.49 -21.12
N ASP A 265 11.18 1.77 -21.04
CA ASP A 265 9.85 2.24 -21.36
C ASP A 265 9.65 2.43 -22.88
N ALA A 266 8.40 2.16 -23.30
CA ALA A 266 7.98 2.26 -24.69
C ALA A 266 6.51 2.69 -24.82
N GLY A 267 5.99 2.79 -26.04
CA GLY A 267 4.59 3.09 -26.31
C GLY A 267 4.20 4.56 -26.16
N LEU A 268 5.19 5.50 -26.06
CA LEU A 268 4.97 6.94 -26.06
C LEU A 268 5.28 7.55 -27.42
N ARG A 269 4.71 8.73 -27.70
CA ARG A 269 4.97 9.41 -28.97
C ARG A 269 6.39 9.97 -29.02
N PRO A 270 7.07 9.90 -30.18
CA PRO A 270 8.36 10.55 -30.34
C PRO A 270 8.29 12.05 -30.02
N ASN A 271 9.23 12.53 -29.24
CA ASN A 271 9.34 13.90 -28.71
C ASN A 271 8.19 14.31 -27.77
N GLU A 272 7.53 13.35 -27.13
CA GLU A 272 6.53 13.63 -26.10
C GLU A 272 7.22 14.12 -24.82
N PRO A 273 6.73 15.23 -24.21
CA PRO A 273 7.20 15.66 -22.89
C PRO A 273 6.78 14.65 -21.82
N ILE A 274 7.71 14.28 -20.95
CA ILE A 274 7.53 13.28 -19.90
C ILE A 274 8.13 13.75 -18.58
N GLU A 275 7.80 13.06 -17.51
CA GLU A 275 8.55 13.08 -16.26
C GLU A 275 9.32 11.76 -16.12
N ILE A 276 10.57 11.85 -15.71
CA ILE A 276 11.44 10.71 -15.49
C ILE A 276 11.64 10.54 -13.99
N VAL A 277 11.43 9.32 -13.52
CA VAL A 277 11.66 8.91 -12.13
C VAL A 277 12.91 8.07 -12.08
N VAL A 278 13.81 8.38 -11.14
CA VAL A 278 14.94 7.54 -10.76
C VAL A 278 14.97 7.44 -9.25
N ARG A 279 14.95 6.23 -8.71
CA ARG A 279 14.99 6.03 -7.27
C ARG A 279 16.38 6.38 -6.71
N PRO A 280 16.48 6.96 -5.50
CA PRO A 280 17.76 7.32 -4.90
C PRO A 280 18.74 6.16 -4.70
N GLU A 281 18.22 4.96 -4.44
CA GLU A 281 18.99 3.72 -4.25
C GLU A 281 19.56 3.14 -5.55
N ASP A 282 18.99 3.49 -6.70
CA ASP A 282 19.44 3.04 -8.02
C ASP A 282 20.58 3.89 -8.57
N LEU A 283 20.87 5.01 -7.89
CA LEU A 283 21.98 5.89 -8.27
C LEU A 283 23.29 5.42 -7.62
N GLU A 284 24.21 4.93 -8.43
CA GLU A 284 25.55 4.54 -7.98
C GLU A 284 26.57 5.67 -8.10
N ILE A 285 27.34 5.87 -7.01
CA ILE A 285 28.44 6.84 -6.99
C ILE A 285 29.66 6.26 -7.67
N THR A 286 30.19 7.01 -8.67
CA THR A 286 31.41 6.69 -9.41
C THR A 286 32.34 7.91 -9.48
N THR A 287 33.45 7.78 -10.23
CA THR A 287 34.33 8.94 -10.48
C THR A 287 33.62 9.97 -11.36
N HIS A 288 34.00 11.24 -11.21
CA HIS A 288 33.38 12.33 -11.97
C HIS A 288 33.47 12.13 -13.50
N GLU A 289 34.56 11.52 -13.97
CA GLU A 289 34.81 11.28 -15.40
C GLU A 289 33.94 10.12 -15.95
N ALA A 290 33.68 9.09 -15.12
CA ALA A 290 32.94 7.88 -15.54
C ALA A 290 31.43 8.04 -15.37
N GLY A 291 30.96 9.06 -14.63
CA GLY A 291 29.54 9.25 -14.37
C GLY A 291 28.74 9.65 -15.61
N LYS A 292 27.56 9.05 -15.74
CA LYS A 292 26.51 9.46 -16.70
C LYS A 292 26.02 10.89 -16.37
N LEU A 293 25.82 11.18 -15.09
CA LEU A 293 25.55 12.51 -14.56
C LEU A 293 26.75 13.00 -13.75
N LYS A 294 27.07 14.27 -13.90
CA LYS A 294 28.15 14.94 -13.16
C LYS A 294 27.54 15.86 -12.12
N VAL A 295 27.84 15.59 -10.86
CA VAL A 295 27.21 16.31 -9.75
C VAL A 295 28.24 16.76 -8.72
N LYS A 296 27.85 17.76 -7.94
CA LYS A 296 28.59 18.23 -6.76
C LYS A 296 27.80 17.91 -5.51
N VAL A 297 28.43 17.26 -4.54
CA VAL A 297 27.84 16.94 -3.26
C VAL A 297 27.60 18.20 -2.45
N ASP A 298 26.35 18.43 -2.05
CA ASP A 298 25.92 19.55 -1.21
C ASP A 298 25.88 19.17 0.27
N SER A 299 25.22 18.05 0.55
CA SER A 299 25.07 17.55 1.92
C SER A 299 25.07 16.03 2.00
N GLN A 300 25.29 15.50 3.19
CA GLN A 300 25.07 14.07 3.48
C GLN A 300 24.59 13.88 4.89
N LEU A 301 23.68 12.93 5.08
CA LEU A 301 23.13 12.54 6.36
C LEU A 301 23.19 11.01 6.52
N PHE A 302 23.72 10.53 7.64
CA PHE A 302 23.73 9.09 7.93
C PHE A 302 22.40 8.64 8.54
N ARG A 303 21.69 7.73 7.88
CA ARG A 303 20.39 7.17 8.30
C ARG A 303 20.50 5.81 9.01
N GLY A 304 21.71 5.38 9.36
CA GLY A 304 21.97 4.10 10.02
C GLY A 304 22.35 2.98 9.06
N VAL A 305 21.61 2.76 7.98
CA VAL A 305 21.88 1.73 6.96
C VAL A 305 22.58 2.30 5.73
N HIS A 306 22.27 3.54 5.35
CA HIS A 306 22.84 4.25 4.21
C HIS A 306 23.12 5.72 4.55
N TYR A 307 23.84 6.38 3.67
CA TYR A 307 23.96 7.84 3.59
C TYR A 307 22.93 8.36 2.60
N GLU A 308 22.13 9.32 3.00
CA GLU A 308 21.29 10.16 2.17
C GLU A 308 22.17 11.34 1.74
N ILE A 309 22.43 11.45 0.45
CA ILE A 309 23.38 12.40 -0.13
C ILE A 309 22.63 13.28 -1.12
N SER A 310 22.55 14.60 -0.85
CA SER A 310 22.03 15.58 -1.79
C SER A 310 23.17 16.11 -2.65
N CYS A 311 22.95 16.14 -3.96
CA CYS A 311 23.88 16.60 -4.97
C CYS A 311 23.19 17.55 -5.94
N TYR A 312 23.95 18.44 -6.56
CA TYR A 312 23.47 19.29 -7.64
C TYR A 312 24.29 19.07 -8.91
N ASP A 313 23.61 18.95 -10.04
CA ASP A 313 24.28 18.91 -11.34
C ASP A 313 24.59 20.32 -11.86
N GLU A 314 25.21 20.41 -13.06
CA GLU A 314 25.59 21.66 -13.67
C GLU A 314 24.39 22.55 -14.07
N SER A 315 23.20 21.98 -14.23
CA SER A 315 21.96 22.70 -14.51
C SER A 315 21.29 23.26 -13.24
N GLY A 316 21.75 22.84 -12.06
CA GLY A 316 21.15 23.17 -10.77
C GLY A 316 20.03 22.21 -10.35
N GLN A 317 19.84 21.12 -11.08
CA GLN A 317 18.92 20.05 -10.67
C GLN A 317 19.48 19.32 -9.46
N GLU A 318 18.64 19.15 -8.43
CA GLU A 318 18.96 18.37 -7.25
C GLU A 318 18.79 16.87 -7.53
N TRP A 319 19.75 16.10 -7.02
CA TRP A 319 19.75 14.64 -7.06
C TRP A 319 19.94 14.11 -5.65
N LEU A 320 19.01 13.28 -5.21
CA LEU A 320 19.09 12.54 -3.96
C LEU A 320 19.65 11.14 -4.25
N VAL A 321 20.64 10.70 -3.46
CA VAL A 321 21.32 9.41 -3.62
C VAL A 321 21.32 8.67 -2.28
N HIS A 322 20.90 7.41 -2.28
CA HIS A 322 21.05 6.50 -1.15
C HIS A 322 22.26 5.59 -1.38
N SER A 323 23.29 5.73 -0.56
CA SER A 323 24.54 4.97 -0.74
C SER A 323 25.06 4.42 0.58
N THR A 324 25.57 3.20 0.55
CA THR A 324 26.36 2.64 1.69
C THR A 324 27.75 3.27 1.78
N LYS A 325 28.19 3.98 0.73
CA LYS A 325 29.47 4.69 0.67
C LYS A 325 29.30 6.17 1.00
N ARG A 326 30.23 6.68 1.77
CA ARG A 326 30.29 8.11 2.11
C ARG A 326 30.81 8.92 0.92
N ALA A 327 30.25 10.13 0.71
CA ALA A 327 30.79 11.14 -0.19
C ALA A 327 31.15 12.40 0.60
N GLU A 328 32.28 13.06 0.25
CA GLU A 328 32.68 14.29 0.94
C GLU A 328 31.87 15.48 0.41
N VAL A 329 31.39 16.33 1.33
CA VAL A 329 30.69 17.57 0.97
C VAL A 329 31.62 18.47 0.14
N GLY A 330 31.11 18.98 -0.97
CA GLY A 330 31.86 19.79 -1.94
C GLY A 330 32.62 18.97 -3.00
N ALA A 331 32.69 17.64 -2.87
CA ALA A 331 33.32 16.79 -3.86
C ALA A 331 32.52 16.78 -5.18
N GLN A 332 33.24 16.72 -6.30
CA GLN A 332 32.67 16.46 -7.62
C GLN A 332 32.71 14.93 -7.86
N ILE A 333 31.56 14.35 -8.07
CA ILE A 333 31.39 12.91 -8.28
C ILE A 333 30.58 12.66 -9.56
N GLY A 334 30.60 11.44 -10.04
CA GLY A 334 29.72 10.95 -11.09
C GLY A 334 28.62 10.07 -10.50
N LEU A 335 27.42 10.13 -11.07
CA LEU A 335 26.36 9.18 -10.82
C LEU A 335 26.16 8.31 -12.06
N THR A 336 25.95 7.03 -11.84
CA THR A 336 25.58 6.07 -12.89
C THR A 336 24.37 5.28 -12.45
N PHE A 337 23.64 4.72 -13.40
CA PHE A 337 22.42 3.93 -13.20
C PHE A 337 22.20 3.07 -14.43
N ASP A 338 21.50 1.98 -14.27
CA ASP A 338 21.13 1.09 -15.38
C ASP A 338 19.87 1.60 -16.12
N PRO A 339 19.58 1.14 -17.35
CA PRO A 339 18.38 1.53 -18.08
C PRO A 339 17.08 1.23 -17.34
N GLU A 340 17.05 0.12 -16.59
CA GLU A 340 15.92 -0.33 -15.76
C GLU A 340 15.62 0.60 -14.58
N ALA A 341 16.60 1.43 -14.17
CA ALA A 341 16.42 2.42 -13.11
C ALA A 341 15.64 3.68 -13.55
N ILE A 342 15.45 3.85 -14.86
CA ILE A 342 14.66 4.94 -15.42
C ILE A 342 13.23 4.46 -15.60
N HIS A 343 12.28 5.14 -14.96
CA HIS A 343 10.86 4.97 -15.23
C HIS A 343 10.25 6.26 -15.79
N VAL A 344 9.40 6.12 -16.82
CA VAL A 344 8.82 7.22 -17.58
C VAL A 344 7.34 7.41 -17.24
N MET A 345 7.02 8.58 -16.70
CA MET A 345 5.64 8.98 -16.43
C MET A 345 5.16 9.99 -17.48
N ARG A 346 3.93 9.77 -17.97
CA ARG A 346 3.24 10.71 -18.85
C ARG A 346 2.48 11.75 -18.04
N PHE A 347 2.51 13.02 -18.46
CA PHE A 347 1.77 14.07 -17.77
C PHE A 347 0.25 13.83 -17.78
N GLY A 348 -0.34 13.69 -16.58
CA GLY A 348 -1.78 13.58 -16.40
C GLY A 348 -2.38 12.27 -16.87
N GLU A 349 -1.58 11.22 -17.08
CA GLU A 349 -2.04 9.88 -17.41
C GLU A 349 -2.85 9.30 -16.24
N THR A 350 -3.99 8.69 -16.53
CA THR A 350 -4.78 7.93 -15.57
C THR A 350 -4.38 6.46 -15.62
N GLU A 351 -4.69 5.68 -14.57
CA GLU A 351 -4.42 4.24 -14.53
C GLU A 351 -5.01 3.52 -15.76
N GLU A 352 -6.26 3.82 -16.14
CA GLU A 352 -6.88 3.24 -17.34
C GLU A 352 -6.17 3.60 -18.66
N GLU A 353 -5.54 4.78 -18.75
CA GLU A 353 -4.77 5.19 -19.92
C GLU A 353 -3.41 4.52 -19.96
N PHE A 354 -2.78 4.35 -18.79
CA PHE A 354 -1.52 3.65 -18.61
C PHE A 354 -1.67 2.18 -19.01
N ASP A 355 -2.65 1.47 -18.44
CA ASP A 355 -2.93 0.07 -18.74
C ASP A 355 -3.19 -0.16 -20.24
N ARG A 356 -4.05 0.69 -20.85
CA ARG A 356 -4.32 0.61 -22.29
C ARG A 356 -3.09 0.86 -23.16
N ARG A 357 -2.15 1.69 -22.70
CA ARG A 357 -0.91 1.94 -23.41
C ARG A 357 0.02 0.72 -23.38
N LEU A 358 0.12 0.08 -22.23
CA LEU A 358 0.92 -1.15 -22.07
C LEU A 358 0.33 -2.31 -22.90
N GLU A 359 -0.98 -2.54 -22.79
CA GLU A 359 -1.67 -3.59 -23.58
C GLU A 359 -1.48 -3.39 -25.08
N ALA A 360 -1.63 -2.16 -25.58
CA ALA A 360 -1.47 -1.86 -27.01
C ALA A 360 -0.02 -2.12 -27.48
N TYR A 361 0.96 -1.85 -26.62
CA TYR A 361 2.37 -2.07 -26.93
C TYR A 361 2.72 -3.58 -26.99
N GLU A 362 2.22 -4.36 -26.01
CA GLU A 362 2.42 -5.82 -25.99
C GLU A 362 1.80 -6.50 -27.23
N GLU A 363 0.60 -6.06 -27.68
CA GLU A 363 -0.04 -6.58 -28.89
C GLU A 363 0.75 -6.26 -30.17
N ASP A 364 1.40 -5.10 -30.25
CA ASP A 364 2.23 -4.70 -31.40
C ASP A 364 3.55 -5.51 -31.42
N GLU A 365 4.22 -5.75 -30.29
CA GLU A 365 5.40 -6.61 -30.21
C GLU A 365 5.11 -8.06 -30.62
N GLU A 366 4.01 -8.64 -30.13
CA GLU A 366 3.60 -10.02 -30.51
C GLU A 366 3.30 -10.12 -32.01
N THR A 367 2.80 -9.05 -32.61
CA THR A 367 2.47 -9.01 -34.05
C THR A 367 3.73 -8.90 -34.91
N GLU A 368 4.75 -8.14 -34.45
CA GLU A 368 6.04 -8.01 -35.15
C GLU A 368 6.87 -9.30 -35.09
N VAL A 369 6.95 -9.95 -33.91
CA VAL A 369 7.65 -11.21 -33.72
C VAL A 369 7.01 -12.32 -34.56
N GLY A 370 5.67 -12.39 -34.63
CA GLY A 370 4.95 -13.36 -35.45
C GLY A 370 5.09 -13.13 -36.97
N SER A 371 5.50 -11.94 -37.41
CA SER A 371 5.73 -11.61 -38.83
C SER A 371 7.15 -11.99 -39.31
N HIS A 372 8.11 -12.12 -38.42
CA HIS A 372 9.50 -12.53 -38.74
C HIS A 372 9.73 -14.03 -38.75
N GLU A 373 8.76 -14.84 -38.29
CA GLU A 373 8.81 -16.31 -38.33
C GLU A 373 8.07 -16.92 -39.55
N ARG A 374 7.60 -16.12 -40.49
CA ARG A 374 7.01 -16.55 -41.76
C ARG A 374 7.88 -16.08 -42.93
#